data_d36ba863b27313c8aaeb43d0571ee0fb
#
_entry.id   d36ba863b27313c8aaeb43d0571ee0fb
#
_cell.length_a   1.000
_cell.length_b   1.000
_cell.length_c   1.000
_cell.angle_alpha   90.00
_cell.angle_beta   90.00
_cell.angle_gamma   90.00
#
_symmetry.space_group_name_H-M   'P 1'
#
loop_
_entity.id
_entity.type
_entity.pdbx_description
1 polymer ?
#
loop_
_entity_poly.entity_id
_entity_poly.type
_entity_poly.pdbx_seq_one_letter_code
_entity_poly.pdbx_strand_id
1 'polypeptide(L)'
;MRTGARPEDDLVLSFLAVRQAVGILGLSLPIVLLLYAHPFGGGMQPSISEFYYSEMGDVFIGILFSIGVFLIAYKGYRKRPGDPKLGDREASIVAGVSIIAVALFPVPAKPEYALCMINEIVLRCSEVLIDAEIITGFSGHSRWLHFAPAGSFFLSLAWYCFKLFPKGGSHSTRRFMGVLVEHLIYYTCGVLILISVAGLVAYELVSPETREALTAQNYIFWWETLGVYAFSISWLTKGRFMSRPFGLHMRTSQSSLIS
;
A
#
# COMPACT_ATOMS: atom_id res chain seq x y z
N MET A 1 34.30 26.29 5.60
CA MET A 1 33.11 26.54 6.43
C MET A 1 31.99 25.60 5.97
N ARG A 2 31.63 24.58 6.74
CA ARG A 2 30.45 23.74 6.47
C ARG A 2 29.22 24.58 6.83
N THR A 3 28.45 25.02 5.84
CA THR A 3 27.11 25.54 6.06
C THR A 3 26.24 24.36 6.52
N GLY A 4 26.08 24.24 7.83
CA GLY A 4 25.24 23.20 8.44
C GLY A 4 23.81 23.36 7.94
N ALA A 5 23.26 22.30 7.32
CA ALA A 5 21.83 22.18 7.10
C ALA A 5 21.13 22.37 8.46
N ARG A 6 20.03 23.13 8.49
CA ARG A 6 19.30 23.31 9.73
C ARG A 6 18.65 21.99 10.14
N PRO A 7 18.61 21.64 11.42
CA PRO A 7 17.96 20.40 11.89
C PRO A 7 16.50 20.24 11.37
N GLU A 8 15.82 21.37 11.13
CA GLU A 8 14.47 21.38 10.55
C GLU A 8 14.43 20.88 9.09
N ASP A 9 15.47 21.18 8.30
CA ASP A 9 15.56 20.72 6.90
C ASP A 9 15.77 19.22 6.82
N ASP A 10 16.59 18.64 7.70
CA ASP A 10 16.84 17.19 7.77
C ASP A 10 15.58 16.43 8.18
N LEU A 11 14.79 16.98 9.12
CA LEU A 11 13.51 16.39 9.51
C LEU A 11 12.50 16.38 8.36
N VAL A 12 12.38 17.46 7.61
CA VAL A 12 11.48 17.54 6.44
C VAL A 12 11.90 16.55 5.36
N LEU A 13 13.19 16.42 5.09
CA LEU A 13 13.72 15.44 4.14
C LEU A 13 13.42 14.00 4.55
N SER A 14 13.56 13.69 5.85
CA SER A 14 13.21 12.37 6.39
C SER A 14 11.73 12.03 6.19
N PHE A 15 10.80 12.98 6.43
CA PHE A 15 9.37 12.76 6.19
C PHE A 15 9.02 12.54 4.72
N LEU A 16 9.68 13.27 3.82
CA LEU A 16 9.49 13.10 2.38
C LEU A 16 9.99 11.71 1.93
N ALA A 17 11.16 11.29 2.41
CA ALA A 17 11.74 9.99 2.09
C ALA A 17 10.84 8.83 2.54
N VAL A 18 10.27 8.89 3.75
CA VAL A 18 9.32 7.86 4.22
C VAL A 18 8.09 7.78 3.33
N ARG A 19 7.51 8.92 2.93
CA ARG A 19 6.35 8.93 2.01
C ARG A 19 6.69 8.34 0.65
N GLN A 20 7.87 8.66 0.13
CA GLN A 20 8.35 8.12 -1.16
C GLN A 20 8.57 6.61 -1.05
N ALA A 21 9.22 6.13 0.02
CA ALA A 21 9.45 4.71 0.26
C ALA A 21 8.13 3.93 0.31
N VAL A 22 7.15 4.41 1.08
CA VAL A 22 5.81 3.80 1.17
C VAL A 22 5.13 3.74 -0.20
N GLY A 23 5.18 4.85 -0.96
CA GLY A 23 4.57 4.91 -2.29
C GLY A 23 5.27 4.00 -3.30
N ILE A 24 6.60 3.91 -3.27
CA ILE A 24 7.37 3.04 -4.17
C ILE A 24 7.12 1.56 -3.83
N LEU A 25 7.16 1.19 -2.55
CA LEU A 25 6.87 -0.18 -2.12
C LEU A 25 5.47 -0.62 -2.55
N GLY A 26 4.46 0.24 -2.37
CA GLY A 26 3.11 -0.06 -2.84
C GLY A 26 3.03 -0.19 -4.36
N LEU A 27 3.68 0.71 -5.12
CA LEU A 27 3.71 0.63 -6.58
C LEU A 27 4.44 -0.63 -7.08
N SER A 28 5.52 -1.01 -6.42
CA SER A 28 6.34 -2.16 -6.82
C SER A 28 5.62 -3.50 -6.58
N LEU A 29 4.74 -3.60 -5.60
CA LEU A 29 4.12 -4.86 -5.22
C LEU A 29 3.39 -5.54 -6.38
N PRO A 30 2.36 -4.96 -7.03
CA PRO A 30 1.69 -5.63 -8.15
C PRO A 30 2.62 -5.86 -9.34
N ILE A 31 3.60 -4.96 -9.57
CA ILE A 31 4.56 -5.09 -10.68
C ILE A 31 5.43 -6.33 -10.49
N VAL A 32 6.00 -6.52 -9.30
CA VAL A 32 6.87 -7.67 -9.01
C VAL A 32 6.08 -8.98 -9.08
N LEU A 33 4.85 -9.00 -8.57
CA LEU A 33 3.98 -10.18 -8.65
C LEU A 33 3.61 -10.53 -10.09
N LEU A 34 3.31 -9.53 -10.93
CA LEU A 34 3.02 -9.74 -12.36
C LEU A 34 4.25 -10.21 -13.14
N LEU A 35 5.43 -9.68 -12.84
CA LEU A 35 6.69 -10.15 -13.45
C LEU A 35 6.97 -11.60 -13.08
N TYR A 36 6.74 -12.01 -11.84
CA TYR A 36 6.85 -13.40 -11.44
C TYR A 36 5.83 -14.29 -12.17
N ALA A 37 4.56 -13.85 -12.22
CA ALA A 37 3.47 -14.66 -12.75
C ALA A 37 3.60 -14.95 -14.26
N HIS A 38 4.05 -13.99 -15.07
CA HIS A 38 4.08 -14.10 -16.52
C HIS A 38 5.46 -14.45 -17.09
N PRO A 39 6.50 -13.55 -17.02
CA PRO A 39 7.78 -13.84 -17.68
C PRO A 39 8.55 -15.00 -17.04
N PHE A 40 8.40 -15.21 -15.74
CA PHE A 40 9.12 -16.25 -15.00
C PHE A 40 8.31 -17.52 -14.77
N GLY A 41 7.05 -17.59 -15.26
CA GLY A 41 6.24 -18.80 -15.24
C GLY A 41 5.73 -19.23 -13.87
N GLY A 42 5.73 -18.32 -12.87
CA GLY A 42 5.31 -18.63 -11.49
C GLY A 42 3.79 -18.81 -11.30
N GLY A 43 3.00 -18.51 -12.34
CA GLY A 43 1.54 -18.63 -12.31
C GLY A 43 0.84 -17.43 -11.65
N MET A 44 -0.27 -17.01 -12.29
CA MET A 44 -1.09 -15.92 -11.79
C MET A 44 -1.97 -16.37 -10.64
N GLN A 45 -1.99 -15.59 -9.55
CA GLN A 45 -2.89 -15.83 -8.43
C GLN A 45 -4.15 -14.95 -8.58
N PRO A 46 -5.33 -15.43 -8.13
CA PRO A 46 -6.59 -14.70 -8.22
C PRO A 46 -6.63 -13.37 -7.47
N SER A 47 -5.77 -13.19 -6.44
CA SER A 47 -5.63 -11.96 -5.68
C SER A 47 -4.16 -11.67 -5.33
N ILE A 48 -3.83 -10.41 -4.99
CA ILE A 48 -2.51 -10.06 -4.45
C ILE A 48 -2.24 -10.84 -3.15
N SER A 49 -3.25 -10.97 -2.31
CA SER A 49 -3.13 -11.66 -1.02
C SER A 49 -2.88 -13.17 -1.15
N GLU A 50 -3.35 -13.80 -2.24
CA GLU A 50 -3.11 -15.23 -2.48
C GLU A 50 -1.67 -15.55 -2.92
N PHE A 51 -0.89 -14.55 -3.35
CA PHE A 51 0.55 -14.71 -3.57
C PHE A 51 1.32 -15.09 -2.28
N TYR A 52 0.71 -14.93 -1.12
CA TYR A 52 1.23 -15.45 0.14
C TYR A 52 1.58 -16.95 0.04
N TYR A 53 0.79 -17.73 -0.71
CA TYR A 53 0.97 -19.18 -0.89
C TYR A 53 1.86 -19.56 -2.08
N SER A 54 2.49 -18.59 -2.73
CA SER A 54 3.44 -18.79 -3.83
C SER A 54 4.88 -18.59 -3.34
N GLU A 55 5.85 -18.82 -4.23
CA GLU A 55 7.26 -18.47 -3.98
C GLU A 55 7.48 -16.96 -3.74
N MET A 56 6.49 -16.12 -4.07
CA MET A 56 6.51 -14.69 -3.80
C MET A 56 5.97 -14.33 -2.39
N GLY A 57 5.62 -15.32 -1.57
CA GLY A 57 5.08 -15.10 -0.22
C GLY A 57 5.99 -14.23 0.65
N ASP A 58 7.29 -14.53 0.67
CA ASP A 58 8.26 -13.74 1.45
C ASP A 58 8.38 -12.30 0.93
N VAL A 59 8.33 -12.10 -0.39
CA VAL A 59 8.36 -10.77 -1.01
C VAL A 59 7.09 -10.00 -0.68
N PHE A 60 5.93 -10.64 -0.77
CA PHE A 60 4.64 -10.08 -0.39
C PHE A 60 4.64 -9.63 1.07
N ILE A 61 4.99 -10.55 2.01
CA ILE A 61 5.07 -10.25 3.44
C ILE A 61 6.07 -9.12 3.70
N GLY A 62 7.27 -9.20 3.12
CA GLY A 62 8.32 -8.21 3.31
C GLY A 62 7.92 -6.81 2.88
N ILE A 63 7.24 -6.67 1.74
CA ILE A 63 6.76 -5.37 1.24
C ILE A 63 5.65 -4.82 2.17
N LEU A 64 4.64 -5.64 2.51
CA LEU A 64 3.54 -5.19 3.36
C LEU A 64 4.03 -4.81 4.76
N PHE A 65 4.90 -5.64 5.35
CA PHE A 65 5.48 -5.38 6.66
C PHE A 65 6.31 -4.09 6.65
N SER A 66 7.12 -3.86 5.62
CA SER A 66 7.90 -2.64 5.45
C SER A 66 7.02 -1.41 5.35
N ILE A 67 5.96 -1.46 4.53
CA ILE A 67 4.95 -0.38 4.45
C ILE A 67 4.37 -0.11 5.84
N GLY A 68 3.99 -1.14 6.57
CA GLY A 68 3.41 -1.03 7.90
C GLY A 68 4.35 -0.36 8.91
N VAL A 69 5.62 -0.78 8.95
CA VAL A 69 6.63 -0.17 9.82
C VAL A 69 6.85 1.30 9.47
N PHE A 70 6.96 1.64 8.19
CA PHE A 70 7.09 3.05 7.76
C PHE A 70 5.87 3.88 8.14
N LEU A 71 4.65 3.34 8.00
CA LEU A 71 3.43 4.01 8.41
C LEU A 71 3.38 4.23 9.93
N ILE A 72 3.73 3.23 10.74
CA ILE A 72 3.78 3.37 12.21
C ILE A 72 4.85 4.39 12.65
N ALA A 73 5.99 4.42 11.97
CA ALA A 73 7.05 5.38 12.23
C ALA A 73 6.68 6.81 11.77
N TYR A 74 5.72 6.94 10.86
CA TYR A 74 5.31 8.22 10.32
C TYR A 74 4.57 9.08 11.35
N LYS A 75 5.16 10.23 11.71
CA LYS A 75 4.58 11.14 12.72
C LYS A 75 3.52 12.08 12.17
N GLY A 76 3.56 12.37 10.86
CA GLY A 76 2.63 13.30 10.21
C GLY A 76 2.75 14.75 10.70
N TYR A 77 1.73 15.55 10.42
CA TYR A 77 1.64 16.93 10.89
C TYR A 77 1.06 17.00 12.31
N ARG A 78 1.53 17.96 13.09
CA ARG A 78 0.93 18.25 14.42
C ARG A 78 -0.52 18.69 14.24
N LYS A 79 -1.40 18.13 15.05
CA LYS A 79 -2.82 18.50 15.13
C LYS A 79 -2.98 19.97 15.50
N ARG A 80 -3.87 20.67 14.81
CA ARG A 80 -4.25 22.05 15.09
C ARG A 80 -5.70 22.12 15.58
N PRO A 81 -6.09 23.18 16.31
CA PRO A 81 -7.53 23.40 16.61
C PRO A 81 -8.36 23.39 15.33
N GLY A 82 -9.45 22.63 15.33
CA GLY A 82 -10.30 22.43 14.14
C GLY A 82 -9.93 21.27 13.23
N ASP A 83 -8.82 20.58 13.48
CA ASP A 83 -8.45 19.37 12.73
C ASP A 83 -9.38 18.17 13.07
N PRO A 84 -9.56 17.22 12.12
CA PRO A 84 -10.31 16.01 12.36
C PRO A 84 -9.83 15.26 13.60
N LYS A 85 -10.76 14.56 14.29
CA LYS A 85 -10.41 13.72 15.45
C LYS A 85 -9.35 12.67 15.08
N LEU A 86 -9.45 12.05 13.91
CA LEU A 86 -8.47 11.14 13.35
C LEU A 86 -7.45 11.97 12.53
N GLY A 87 -6.31 12.29 13.14
CA GLY A 87 -5.20 13.03 12.50
C GLY A 87 -4.23 12.12 11.78
N ASP A 88 -3.12 12.74 11.28
CA ASP A 88 -2.10 12.00 10.51
C ASP A 88 -1.51 10.82 11.29
N ARG A 89 -1.18 11.02 12.56
CA ARG A 89 -0.53 9.98 13.36
C ARG A 89 -1.45 8.82 13.68
N GLU A 90 -2.67 9.10 14.11
CA GLU A 90 -3.65 8.07 14.45
C GLU A 90 -4.03 7.24 13.21
N ALA A 91 -4.30 7.91 12.08
CA ALA A 91 -4.59 7.24 10.82
C ALA A 91 -3.40 6.38 10.32
N SER A 92 -2.18 6.87 10.50
CA SER A 92 -0.95 6.17 10.16
C SER A 92 -0.73 4.91 10.99
N ILE A 93 -0.96 4.98 12.31
CA ILE A 93 -0.87 3.80 13.18
C ILE A 93 -1.94 2.78 12.79
N VAL A 94 -3.19 3.21 12.57
CA VAL A 94 -4.27 2.30 12.14
C VAL A 94 -3.92 1.63 10.83
N ALA A 95 -3.50 2.38 9.81
CA ALA A 95 -3.11 1.83 8.53
C ALA A 95 -1.91 0.88 8.64
N GLY A 96 -0.88 1.27 9.42
CA GLY A 96 0.33 0.47 9.60
C GLY A 96 0.10 -0.84 10.34
N VAL A 97 -0.68 -0.82 11.42
CA VAL A 97 -1.06 -2.03 12.16
C VAL A 97 -1.93 -2.93 11.28
N SER A 98 -2.86 -2.33 10.53
CA SER A 98 -3.76 -3.07 9.64
C SER A 98 -2.99 -3.80 8.53
N ILE A 99 -2.04 -3.14 7.85
CA ILE A 99 -1.28 -3.80 6.77
C ILE A 99 -0.32 -4.87 7.29
N ILE A 100 0.24 -4.70 8.50
CA ILE A 100 1.02 -5.75 9.16
C ILE A 100 0.11 -6.95 9.50
N ALA A 101 -1.10 -6.70 9.97
CA ALA A 101 -2.06 -7.78 10.22
C ALA A 101 -2.42 -8.53 8.94
N VAL A 102 -2.61 -7.84 7.80
CA VAL A 102 -2.80 -8.48 6.48
C VAL A 102 -1.61 -9.37 6.10
N ALA A 103 -0.38 -8.92 6.37
CA ALA A 103 0.82 -9.70 6.10
C ALA A 103 0.95 -10.95 6.98
N LEU A 104 0.51 -10.88 8.24
CA LEU A 104 0.63 -11.97 9.21
C LEU A 104 -0.56 -12.94 9.21
N PHE A 105 -1.73 -12.48 8.79
CA PHE A 105 -2.94 -13.30 8.72
C PHE A 105 -3.37 -13.45 7.25
N PRO A 106 -2.90 -14.51 6.56
CA PRO A 106 -3.22 -14.71 5.15
C PRO A 106 -4.72 -14.98 4.94
N VAL A 107 -5.17 -14.79 3.69
CA VAL A 107 -6.51 -15.28 3.29
C VAL A 107 -6.59 -16.79 3.52
N PRO A 108 -7.78 -17.34 3.85
CA PRO A 108 -7.92 -18.79 3.95
C PRO A 108 -7.48 -19.49 2.67
N ALA A 109 -6.61 -20.50 2.78
CA ALA A 109 -6.18 -21.29 1.64
C ALA A 109 -7.38 -21.98 0.97
N LYS A 110 -7.43 -21.94 -0.36
CA LYS A 110 -8.45 -22.72 -1.10
C LYS A 110 -8.09 -24.19 -1.09
N PRO A 111 -9.09 -25.11 -1.09
CA PRO A 111 -8.82 -26.56 -1.14
C PRO A 111 -7.98 -26.99 -2.35
N GLU A 112 -8.01 -26.22 -3.45
CA GLU A 112 -7.24 -26.46 -4.66
C GLU A 112 -5.73 -26.33 -4.43
N TYR A 113 -5.29 -25.49 -3.50
CA TYR A 113 -3.88 -25.44 -3.08
C TYR A 113 -3.46 -26.69 -2.32
N ALA A 114 -4.41 -27.38 -1.69
CA ALA A 114 -4.17 -28.67 -1.06
C ALA A 114 -4.04 -29.82 -2.09
N LEU A 115 -4.61 -29.68 -3.30
CA LEU A 115 -4.61 -30.69 -4.35
C LEU A 115 -3.44 -30.59 -5.33
N CYS A 116 -2.79 -29.43 -5.47
CA CYS A 116 -1.54 -29.28 -6.25
C CYS A 116 -0.36 -30.11 -5.73
N MET A 117 -0.59 -30.93 -4.72
CA MET A 117 0.39 -31.48 -3.81
C MET A 117 0.66 -32.96 -3.97
N ILE A 118 0.35 -33.59 -5.07
CA ILE A 118 0.54 -35.06 -5.19
C ILE A 118 1.91 -35.44 -5.80
N ASN A 119 2.75 -34.52 -6.24
CA ASN A 119 4.11 -34.88 -6.67
C ASN A 119 5.15 -33.83 -6.20
N GLU A 120 5.96 -34.18 -5.21
CA GLU A 120 7.19 -33.51 -4.70
C GLU A 120 7.06 -32.07 -4.15
N ILE A 121 6.02 -31.33 -4.51
CA ILE A 121 5.72 -29.98 -3.97
C ILE A 121 4.90 -30.09 -2.67
N VAL A 122 4.37 -31.26 -2.37
CA VAL A 122 3.51 -31.57 -1.21
C VAL A 122 4.07 -31.10 0.13
N LEU A 123 5.37 -31.25 0.34
CA LEU A 123 5.99 -30.92 1.63
C LEU A 123 5.94 -29.41 1.93
N ARG A 124 6.18 -28.57 0.95
CA ARG A 124 6.26 -27.10 1.17
C ARG A 124 4.89 -26.44 1.40
N CYS A 125 3.87 -26.92 0.72
CA CYS A 125 2.53 -26.38 0.93
C CYS A 125 1.86 -26.95 2.19
N SER A 126 2.13 -28.22 2.54
CA SER A 126 1.64 -28.78 3.81
C SER A 126 2.29 -28.08 5.01
N GLU A 127 3.57 -27.70 4.93
CA GLU A 127 4.23 -26.91 5.97
C GLU A 127 3.60 -25.52 6.07
N VAL A 128 3.36 -24.81 4.96
CA VAL A 128 2.72 -23.49 4.95
C VAL A 128 1.27 -23.57 5.45
N LEU A 129 0.52 -24.63 5.11
CA LEU A 129 -0.85 -24.81 5.60
C LEU A 129 -0.86 -25.18 7.09
N ILE A 130 0.07 -26.01 7.54
CA ILE A 130 0.24 -26.36 8.96
C ILE A 130 0.68 -25.13 9.76
N ASP A 131 1.63 -24.35 9.24
CA ASP A 131 2.08 -23.12 9.88
C ASP A 131 0.95 -22.07 9.93
N ALA A 132 0.16 -21.92 8.87
CA ALA A 132 -1.00 -21.05 8.86
C ALA A 132 -2.08 -21.52 9.84
N GLU A 133 -2.29 -22.82 9.98
CA GLU A 133 -3.24 -23.40 10.93
C GLU A 133 -2.74 -23.32 12.37
N ILE A 134 -1.44 -23.51 12.59
CA ILE A 134 -0.79 -23.36 13.90
C ILE A 134 -0.76 -21.88 14.34
N ILE A 135 -0.41 -20.96 13.44
CA ILE A 135 -0.36 -19.52 13.73
C ILE A 135 -1.77 -18.97 13.97
N THR A 136 -2.77 -19.43 13.21
CA THR A 136 -4.12 -18.90 13.36
C THR A 136 -4.92 -19.62 14.44
N GLY A 137 -4.67 -20.91 14.76
CA GLY A 137 -5.42 -21.69 15.76
C GLY A 137 -6.96 -21.55 15.67
N PHE A 138 -7.43 -20.87 14.62
CA PHE A 138 -8.76 -20.30 14.45
C PHE A 138 -9.33 -20.63 13.07
N SER A 139 -9.46 -21.91 12.75
CA SER A 139 -9.93 -22.36 11.43
C SER A 139 -11.26 -21.75 10.94
N GLY A 140 -12.03 -21.13 11.80
CA GLY A 140 -13.28 -20.42 11.44
C GLY A 140 -13.18 -18.90 11.45
N HIS A 141 -12.13 -18.31 12.04
CA HIS A 141 -11.99 -16.86 12.24
C HIS A 141 -10.96 -16.23 11.31
N SER A 142 -10.17 -17.02 10.56
CA SER A 142 -9.08 -16.54 9.70
C SER A 142 -9.55 -15.54 8.64
N ARG A 143 -10.77 -15.70 8.13
CA ARG A 143 -11.34 -14.79 7.14
C ARG A 143 -11.46 -13.36 7.65
N TRP A 144 -11.99 -13.17 8.85
CA TRP A 144 -12.14 -11.84 9.47
C TRP A 144 -10.79 -11.22 9.87
N LEU A 145 -9.84 -12.06 10.29
CA LEU A 145 -8.50 -11.61 10.64
C LEU A 145 -7.72 -11.03 9.45
N HIS A 146 -8.07 -11.43 8.22
CA HIS A 146 -7.53 -10.85 7.01
C HIS A 146 -8.37 -9.68 6.48
N PHE A 147 -9.67 -9.88 6.27
CA PHE A 147 -10.51 -8.90 5.56
C PHE A 147 -10.81 -7.65 6.39
N ALA A 148 -10.96 -7.75 7.71
CA ALA A 148 -11.19 -6.57 8.54
C ALA A 148 -9.96 -5.64 8.57
N PRO A 149 -8.72 -6.11 8.78
CA PRO A 149 -7.53 -5.30 8.60
C PRO A 149 -7.35 -4.76 7.18
N ALA A 150 -7.60 -5.56 6.13
CA ALA A 150 -7.51 -5.09 4.75
C ALA A 150 -8.48 -3.94 4.48
N GLY A 151 -9.73 -4.07 4.90
CA GLY A 151 -10.72 -3.00 4.81
C GLY A 151 -10.31 -1.75 5.62
N SER A 152 -9.84 -1.94 6.86
CA SER A 152 -9.34 -0.85 7.71
C SER A 152 -8.17 -0.11 7.08
N PHE A 153 -7.23 -0.85 6.46
CA PHE A 153 -6.12 -0.27 5.72
C PHE A 153 -6.62 0.63 4.58
N PHE A 154 -7.40 0.10 3.64
CA PHE A 154 -7.90 0.89 2.50
C PHE A 154 -8.76 2.08 2.92
N LEU A 155 -9.63 1.95 3.93
CA LEU A 155 -10.41 3.06 4.45
C LEU A 155 -9.54 4.14 5.09
N SER A 156 -8.46 3.75 5.80
CA SER A 156 -7.49 4.71 6.34
C SER A 156 -6.78 5.48 5.22
N LEU A 157 -6.46 4.82 4.11
CA LEU A 157 -5.85 5.44 2.94
C LEU A 157 -6.81 6.42 2.23
N ALA A 158 -8.07 6.03 2.07
CA ALA A 158 -9.10 6.94 1.54
C ALA A 158 -9.24 8.18 2.45
N TRP A 159 -9.21 8.00 3.77
CA TRP A 159 -9.21 9.10 4.73
C TRP A 159 -8.02 10.05 4.52
N TYR A 160 -6.82 9.51 4.29
CA TYR A 160 -5.65 10.32 3.92
C TYR A 160 -5.92 11.17 2.69
N CYS A 161 -6.45 10.56 1.63
CA CYS A 161 -6.71 11.23 0.37
C CYS A 161 -7.74 12.37 0.51
N PHE A 162 -8.82 12.16 1.28
CA PHE A 162 -9.90 13.15 1.41
C PHE A 162 -9.68 14.21 2.48
N LYS A 163 -8.99 13.88 3.58
CA LYS A 163 -8.95 14.74 4.78
C LYS A 163 -7.57 15.21 5.18
N LEU A 164 -6.53 14.42 4.94
CA LEU A 164 -5.20 14.71 5.47
C LEU A 164 -4.25 15.29 4.41
N PHE A 165 -4.23 14.73 3.20
CA PHE A 165 -3.34 15.19 2.14
C PHE A 165 -3.69 16.57 1.57
N PRO A 166 -4.97 16.96 1.41
CA PRO A 166 -5.32 18.29 0.95
C PRO A 166 -4.89 19.42 1.89
N LYS A 167 -4.60 19.12 3.17
CA LYS A 167 -4.09 20.11 4.13
C LYS A 167 -2.63 20.49 3.78
N GLY A 168 -2.35 21.76 3.63
CA GLY A 168 -0.98 22.27 3.51
C GLY A 168 -0.60 22.88 2.15
N GLY A 169 -1.55 23.44 1.42
CA GLY A 169 -1.31 24.29 0.25
C GLY A 169 -0.76 25.66 0.65
N SER A 170 0.31 26.13 -0.01
CA SER A 170 0.90 27.46 0.21
C SER A 170 0.25 28.52 -0.70
N HIS A 171 -0.07 29.69 -0.16
CA HIS A 171 -0.80 30.80 -0.78
C HIS A 171 -0.02 31.64 -1.83
N SER A 172 0.74 31.07 -2.75
CA SER A 172 1.37 31.82 -3.83
C SER A 172 0.66 31.53 -5.15
N THR A 173 0.32 32.57 -5.93
CA THR A 173 -0.48 32.49 -7.17
C THR A 173 0.11 31.55 -8.23
N ARG A 174 1.43 31.44 -8.32
CA ARG A 174 2.12 30.47 -9.20
C ARG A 174 2.02 29.02 -8.70
N ARG A 175 1.75 28.82 -7.41
CA ARG A 175 1.50 27.53 -6.76
C ARG A 175 0.04 27.12 -6.81
N PHE A 176 -0.88 28.02 -7.12
CA PHE A 176 -2.32 27.74 -7.11
C PHE A 176 -2.69 26.58 -8.07
N MET A 177 -2.20 26.62 -9.31
CA MET A 177 -2.42 25.54 -10.28
C MET A 177 -1.80 24.20 -9.81
N GLY A 178 -0.60 24.25 -9.21
CA GLY A 178 0.02 23.05 -8.65
C GLY A 178 -0.76 22.45 -7.49
N VAL A 179 -1.31 23.29 -6.60
CA VAL A 179 -2.15 22.86 -5.47
C VAL A 179 -3.48 22.27 -5.96
N LEU A 180 -4.09 22.85 -6.99
CA LEU A 180 -5.30 22.29 -7.60
C LEU A 180 -5.08 20.90 -8.19
N VAL A 181 -3.97 20.73 -8.91
CA VAL A 181 -3.60 19.42 -9.49
C VAL A 181 -3.33 18.39 -8.38
N GLU A 182 -2.59 18.77 -7.33
CA GLU A 182 -2.36 17.87 -6.19
C GLU A 182 -3.68 17.47 -5.52
N HIS A 183 -4.60 18.42 -5.28
CA HIS A 183 -5.92 18.10 -4.70
C HIS A 183 -6.75 17.21 -5.61
N LEU A 184 -6.74 17.47 -6.92
CA LEU A 184 -7.42 16.61 -7.89
C LEU A 184 -6.89 15.18 -7.82
N ILE A 185 -5.56 15.00 -7.79
CA ILE A 185 -4.94 13.68 -7.66
C ILE A 185 -5.39 13.01 -6.36
N TYR A 186 -5.37 13.71 -5.21
CA TYR A 186 -5.78 13.10 -3.95
C TYR A 186 -7.24 12.67 -3.97
N TYR A 187 -8.16 13.52 -4.42
CA TYR A 187 -9.58 13.18 -4.50
C TYR A 187 -9.83 12.03 -5.48
N THR A 188 -9.19 12.03 -6.65
CA THR A 188 -9.28 10.93 -7.62
C THR A 188 -8.76 9.63 -7.01
N CYS A 189 -7.59 9.64 -6.37
CA CYS A 189 -7.05 8.44 -5.71
C CYS A 189 -7.99 7.96 -4.59
N GLY A 190 -8.53 8.85 -3.77
CA GLY A 190 -9.50 8.49 -2.73
C GLY A 190 -10.76 7.82 -3.28
N VAL A 191 -11.31 8.35 -4.38
CA VAL A 191 -12.45 7.76 -5.07
C VAL A 191 -12.09 6.38 -5.65
N LEU A 192 -10.94 6.24 -6.30
CA LEU A 192 -10.48 4.96 -6.86
C LEU A 192 -10.28 3.91 -5.76
N ILE A 193 -9.76 4.27 -4.58
CA ILE A 193 -9.65 3.37 -3.44
C ILE A 193 -11.04 2.91 -2.99
N LEU A 194 -12.03 3.81 -2.87
CA LEU A 194 -13.39 3.42 -2.48
C LEU A 194 -14.07 2.55 -3.54
N ILE A 195 -13.85 2.83 -4.82
CA ILE A 195 -14.35 2.00 -5.93
C ILE A 195 -13.69 0.61 -5.87
N SER A 196 -12.38 0.54 -5.59
CA SER A 196 -11.66 -0.73 -5.38
C SER A 196 -12.32 -1.55 -4.26
N VAL A 197 -12.51 -0.94 -3.09
CA VAL A 197 -13.18 -1.60 -1.95
C VAL A 197 -14.60 -2.05 -2.33
N ALA A 198 -15.36 -1.22 -3.03
CA ALA A 198 -16.70 -1.58 -3.48
C ALA A 198 -16.69 -2.77 -4.46
N GLY A 199 -15.71 -2.83 -5.38
CA GLY A 199 -15.51 -3.97 -6.27
C GLY A 199 -15.19 -5.27 -5.53
N LEU A 200 -14.34 -5.19 -4.50
CA LEU A 200 -14.03 -6.34 -3.65
C LEU A 200 -15.25 -6.81 -2.83
N VAL A 201 -16.03 -5.88 -2.29
CA VAL A 201 -17.28 -6.21 -1.59
C VAL A 201 -18.31 -6.80 -2.56
N ALA A 202 -18.45 -6.25 -3.77
CA ALA A 202 -19.37 -6.76 -4.79
C ALA A 202 -19.05 -8.23 -5.15
N TYR A 203 -17.79 -8.62 -5.21
CA TYR A 203 -17.38 -10.01 -5.43
C TYR A 203 -17.93 -10.97 -4.35
N GLU A 204 -18.06 -10.53 -3.11
CA GLU A 204 -18.61 -11.35 -2.02
C GLU A 204 -20.14 -11.52 -2.10
N LEU A 205 -20.83 -10.66 -2.85
CA LEU A 205 -22.27 -10.61 -2.96
C LEU A 205 -22.85 -11.35 -4.17
N VAL A 206 -21.99 -11.76 -5.14
CA VAL A 206 -22.43 -12.47 -6.35
C VAL A 206 -22.66 -13.96 -6.10
N SER A 207 -23.37 -14.63 -7.02
CA SER A 207 -23.62 -16.07 -6.96
C SER A 207 -22.32 -16.88 -7.06
N PRO A 208 -22.27 -18.13 -6.56
CA PRO A 208 -21.09 -18.99 -6.65
C PRO A 208 -20.57 -19.16 -8.08
N GLU A 209 -21.46 -19.36 -9.05
CA GLU A 209 -21.07 -19.51 -10.47
C GLU A 209 -20.42 -18.23 -11.03
N THR A 210 -21.00 -17.07 -10.71
CA THR A 210 -20.42 -15.78 -11.12
C THR A 210 -19.07 -15.56 -10.44
N ARG A 211 -18.95 -15.94 -9.17
CA ARG A 211 -17.71 -15.82 -8.40
C ARG A 211 -16.59 -16.66 -9.03
N GLU A 212 -16.89 -17.89 -9.44
CA GLU A 212 -15.92 -18.77 -10.12
C GLU A 212 -15.44 -18.15 -11.44
N ALA A 213 -16.37 -17.64 -12.27
CA ALA A 213 -16.02 -16.94 -13.51
C ALA A 213 -15.17 -15.68 -13.29
N LEU A 214 -15.45 -14.89 -12.25
CA LEU A 214 -14.67 -13.71 -11.89
C LEU A 214 -13.27 -14.11 -11.35
N THR A 215 -13.19 -15.19 -10.58
CA THR A 215 -11.92 -15.72 -10.07
C THR A 215 -11.01 -16.15 -11.23
N ALA A 216 -11.55 -16.81 -12.23
CA ALA A 216 -10.81 -17.22 -13.43
C ALA A 216 -10.25 -16.03 -14.23
N GLN A 217 -10.84 -14.85 -14.08
CA GLN A 217 -10.37 -13.59 -14.68
C GLN A 217 -9.46 -12.76 -13.76
N ASN A 218 -9.06 -13.30 -12.62
CA ASN A 218 -8.25 -12.59 -11.60
C ASN A 218 -8.89 -11.26 -11.15
N TYR A 219 -10.21 -11.23 -11.05
CA TYR A 219 -10.99 -10.04 -10.73
C TYR A 219 -10.50 -9.35 -9.44
N ILE A 220 -10.28 -10.11 -8.37
CA ILE A 220 -9.81 -9.57 -7.08
C ILE A 220 -8.44 -8.93 -7.24
N PHE A 221 -7.50 -9.60 -7.92
CA PHE A 221 -6.16 -9.07 -8.17
C PHE A 221 -6.19 -7.68 -8.80
N TRP A 222 -7.05 -7.48 -9.80
CA TRP A 222 -7.11 -6.20 -10.50
C TRP A 222 -7.74 -5.09 -9.65
N TRP A 223 -8.75 -5.42 -8.83
CA TRP A 223 -9.33 -4.46 -7.92
C TRP A 223 -8.37 -4.09 -6.77
N GLU A 224 -7.66 -5.05 -6.20
CA GLU A 224 -6.61 -4.79 -5.22
C GLU A 224 -5.49 -3.94 -5.83
N THR A 225 -5.06 -4.26 -7.05
CA THR A 225 -4.04 -3.48 -7.80
C THR A 225 -4.49 -2.04 -8.01
N LEU A 226 -5.75 -1.80 -8.37
CA LEU A 226 -6.31 -0.45 -8.52
C LEU A 226 -6.20 0.35 -7.20
N GLY A 227 -6.60 -0.25 -6.09
CA GLY A 227 -6.53 0.38 -4.76
C GLY A 227 -5.10 0.67 -4.34
N VAL A 228 -4.19 -0.28 -4.54
CA VAL A 228 -2.76 -0.16 -4.22
C VAL A 228 -2.09 0.90 -5.10
N TYR A 229 -2.40 0.99 -6.38
CA TYR A 229 -1.83 2.04 -7.26
C TYR A 229 -2.36 3.42 -6.91
N ALA A 230 -3.66 3.56 -6.64
CA ALA A 230 -4.24 4.82 -6.19
C ALA A 230 -3.59 5.30 -4.88
N PHE A 231 -3.40 4.39 -3.92
CA PHE A 231 -2.64 4.65 -2.71
C PHE A 231 -1.21 5.14 -3.02
N SER A 232 -0.47 4.38 -3.81
CA SER A 232 0.94 4.65 -4.12
C SER A 232 1.11 6.03 -4.79
N ILE A 233 0.26 6.34 -5.78
CA ILE A 233 0.27 7.63 -6.48
C ILE A 233 0.01 8.78 -5.50
N SER A 234 -0.97 8.64 -4.60
CA SER A 234 -1.29 9.67 -3.62
C SER A 234 -0.11 9.94 -2.66
N TRP A 235 0.57 8.89 -2.20
CA TRP A 235 1.74 9.00 -1.31
C TRP A 235 2.98 9.55 -2.01
N LEU A 236 3.26 9.15 -3.26
CA LEU A 236 4.33 9.70 -4.08
C LEU A 236 4.10 11.19 -4.39
N THR A 237 2.85 11.57 -4.69
CA THR A 237 2.48 12.97 -4.89
C THR A 237 2.71 13.77 -3.61
N LYS A 238 2.26 13.27 -2.45
CA LYS A 238 2.49 13.93 -1.16
C LYS A 238 3.96 13.94 -0.75
N GLY A 239 4.71 12.91 -1.14
CA GLY A 239 6.17 12.82 -1.00
C GLY A 239 6.94 13.73 -1.95
N ARG A 240 6.26 14.44 -2.87
CA ARG A 240 6.90 15.28 -3.90
C ARG A 240 7.95 14.54 -4.71
N PHE A 241 7.70 13.26 -5.02
CA PHE A 241 8.66 12.39 -5.71
C PHE A 241 9.13 13.00 -7.04
N MET A 242 8.22 13.59 -7.83
CA MET A 242 8.55 14.20 -9.12
C MET A 242 9.45 15.43 -9.01
N SER A 243 9.44 16.15 -7.89
CA SER A 243 10.21 17.37 -7.71
C SER A 243 11.47 17.21 -6.85
N ARG A 244 11.50 16.21 -5.99
CA ARG A 244 12.61 15.94 -5.04
C ARG A 244 12.71 14.45 -4.72
N PRO A 245 13.22 13.61 -5.65
CA PRO A 245 13.37 12.19 -5.38
C PRO A 245 14.37 11.98 -4.23
N PHE A 246 13.96 11.25 -3.19
CA PHE A 246 14.73 10.92 -1.98
C PHE A 246 15.44 12.10 -1.29
N GLY A 247 14.93 13.31 -1.45
CA GLY A 247 15.52 14.50 -0.84
C GLY A 247 16.86 14.92 -1.44
N LEU A 248 17.23 14.36 -2.59
CA LEU A 248 18.45 14.75 -3.29
C LEU A 248 18.33 16.21 -3.75
N HIS A 249 19.05 17.11 -3.10
CA HIS A 249 19.30 18.43 -3.59
C HIS A 249 20.18 18.30 -4.85
N MET A 250 19.62 18.46 -6.03
CA MET A 250 20.44 18.85 -7.16
C MET A 250 20.93 20.27 -6.87
N ARG A 251 22.17 20.38 -6.38
CA ARG A 251 22.91 21.62 -6.34
C ARG A 251 23.06 22.07 -7.79
N THR A 252 22.18 22.91 -8.26
CA THR A 252 22.51 23.77 -9.40
C THR A 252 23.63 24.66 -8.91
N SER A 253 24.86 24.31 -9.32
CA SER A 253 26.02 25.18 -9.22
C SER A 253 25.67 26.47 -9.99
N GLN A 254 25.25 27.50 -9.30
CA GLN A 254 25.43 28.84 -9.80
C GLN A 254 26.92 29.14 -9.70
N SER A 255 27.64 28.79 -10.78
CA SER A 255 28.92 29.45 -11.08
C SER A 255 28.62 30.91 -11.27
N SER A 256 28.88 31.70 -10.26
CA SER A 256 28.99 33.14 -10.35
C SER A 256 30.09 33.47 -11.35
N LEU A 257 29.72 33.86 -12.54
CA LEU A 257 30.52 34.71 -13.39
C LEU A 257 30.58 36.08 -12.69
N ILE A 258 31.67 36.35 -11.99
CA ILE A 258 32.16 37.67 -11.68
C ILE A 258 33.54 37.68 -12.28
N SER A 259 33.65 38.27 -13.42
CA SER A 259 34.85 38.93 -13.96
C SER A 259 34.79 40.39 -13.65
#